data_22d62cc10cef31f3bfa5bf16a01d5abc
#
_entry.id   22d62cc10cef31f3bfa5bf16a01d5abc
#
_cell.length_a   1.000
_cell.length_b   1.000
_cell.length_c   1.000
_cell.angle_alpha   90.00
_cell.angle_beta   90.00
_cell.angle_gamma   90.00
#
_symmetry.space_group_name_H-M   'P 1'
#
loop_
_entity.id
_entity.type
_entity.pdbx_description
1 polymer ?
#
loop_
_entity_poly.entity_id
_entity_poly.type
_entity_poly.pdbx_seq_one_letter_code
_entity_poly.pdbx_strand_id
1 'polypeptide(L)'
;MLTCGCGRWMHTEGIEERSSETGALVWFIRSECRGCGLRVGVDVLEGQTRGLVDRLFWTDEALHRLDRMPPYVAPLVREEVEQDLRSQGLRVVTYETLLRPRTGGRIEWDPEAERRLDRVPAPVRAMARIELERTAADRGLSRITVALMEEIKAKYFGMAASK
;
A
#
# COMPACT_ATOMS: atom_id res chain seq x y z
N MET A 1 1.14 14.82 -20.91
CA MET A 1 1.12 13.74 -21.94
C MET A 1 2.16 14.05 -23.00
N LEU A 2 2.90 13.04 -23.44
CA LEU A 2 3.89 13.16 -24.52
C LEU A 2 3.22 12.88 -25.87
N THR A 3 3.55 13.66 -26.90
CA THR A 3 3.08 13.44 -28.26
C THR A 3 4.24 12.93 -29.13
N CYS A 4 4.00 11.84 -29.83
CA CYS A 4 4.96 11.29 -30.78
C CYS A 4 5.03 12.16 -32.06
N GLY A 5 6.17 12.18 -32.76
CA GLY A 5 6.31 12.86 -34.05
C GLY A 5 5.35 12.37 -35.16
N CYS A 6 4.72 11.19 -34.98
CA CYS A 6 3.64 10.71 -35.88
C CYS A 6 2.25 11.30 -35.54
N GLY A 7 2.15 12.24 -34.58
CA GLY A 7 0.93 12.91 -34.15
C GLY A 7 0.08 12.14 -33.10
N ARG A 8 0.46 10.95 -32.72
CA ARG A 8 -0.25 10.15 -31.70
C ARG A 8 0.29 10.36 -30.31
N TRP A 9 -0.57 10.12 -29.31
CA TRP A 9 -0.17 10.13 -27.91
C TRP A 9 0.74 8.96 -27.57
N MET A 10 1.74 9.22 -26.73
CA MET A 10 2.57 8.16 -26.12
C MET A 10 1.92 7.67 -24.84
N HIS A 11 1.93 6.37 -24.65
CA HIS A 11 1.37 5.70 -23.47
C HIS A 11 2.48 5.26 -22.54
N THR A 12 2.30 5.51 -21.26
CA THR A 12 3.22 5.04 -20.22
C THR A 12 3.11 3.52 -20.11
N GLU A 13 4.24 2.83 -20.23
CA GLU A 13 4.34 1.35 -20.14
C GLU A 13 4.87 0.91 -18.77
N GLY A 14 5.70 1.72 -18.13
CA GLY A 14 6.27 1.40 -16.83
C GLY A 14 7.01 2.58 -16.22
N ILE A 15 7.22 2.51 -14.91
CA ILE A 15 7.95 3.49 -14.12
C ILE A 15 8.93 2.73 -13.22
N GLU A 16 10.20 3.09 -13.27
CA GLU A 16 11.27 2.51 -12.48
C GLU A 16 11.83 3.58 -11.53
N GLU A 17 12.01 3.23 -10.26
CA GLU A 17 12.64 4.11 -9.27
C GLU A 17 14.16 4.02 -9.40
N ARG A 18 14.82 5.15 -9.62
CA ARG A 18 16.27 5.23 -9.79
C ARG A 18 16.86 6.27 -8.85
N SER A 19 18.12 6.10 -8.51
CA SER A 19 18.92 7.14 -7.86
C SER A 19 19.70 7.89 -8.93
N SER A 20 19.60 9.23 -8.92
CA SER A 20 20.46 10.08 -9.76
C SER A 20 21.93 10.01 -9.30
N GLU A 21 22.83 10.53 -10.11
CA GLU A 21 24.26 10.65 -9.75
C GLU A 21 24.48 11.48 -8.47
N THR A 22 23.54 12.38 -8.15
CA THR A 22 23.54 13.19 -6.93
C THR A 22 22.85 12.51 -5.73
N GLY A 23 22.37 11.26 -5.90
CA GLY A 23 21.64 10.51 -4.86
C GLY A 23 20.18 10.91 -4.70
N ALA A 24 19.64 11.81 -5.52
CA ALA A 24 18.24 12.15 -5.52
C ALA A 24 17.40 11.03 -6.18
N LEU A 25 16.21 10.76 -5.64
CA LEU A 25 15.26 9.84 -6.25
C LEU A 25 14.70 10.44 -7.55
N VAL A 26 14.85 9.72 -8.64
CA VAL A 26 14.27 10.03 -9.95
C VAL A 26 13.45 8.86 -10.43
N TRP A 27 12.44 9.14 -11.25
CA TRP A 27 11.60 8.13 -11.84
C TRP A 27 11.87 8.06 -13.34
N PHE A 28 12.28 6.89 -13.80
CA PHE A 28 12.47 6.60 -15.21
C PHE A 28 11.16 6.11 -15.80
N ILE A 29 10.49 7.00 -16.55
CA ILE A 29 9.20 6.71 -17.19
C ILE A 29 9.47 6.17 -18.59
N ARG A 30 9.00 4.94 -18.84
CA ARG A 30 9.02 4.32 -20.16
C ARG A 30 7.69 4.54 -20.86
N SER A 31 7.73 5.09 -22.05
CA SER A 31 6.53 5.35 -22.86
C SER A 31 6.66 4.80 -24.27
N GLU A 32 5.56 4.31 -24.84
CA GLU A 32 5.51 3.75 -26.17
C GLU A 32 4.40 4.42 -27.01
N CYS A 33 4.70 4.68 -28.28
CA CYS A 33 3.70 5.11 -29.26
C CYS A 33 3.07 3.91 -29.93
N ARG A 34 1.80 3.64 -29.65
CA ARG A 34 1.06 2.54 -30.29
C ARG A 34 0.88 2.68 -31.80
N GLY A 35 1.21 3.84 -32.39
CA GLY A 35 1.09 4.08 -33.81
C GLY A 35 2.31 3.67 -34.62
N CYS A 36 3.51 3.98 -34.13
CA CYS A 36 4.75 3.72 -34.85
C CYS A 36 5.76 2.87 -34.06
N GLY A 37 5.42 2.45 -32.84
CA GLY A 37 6.28 1.63 -31.99
C GLY A 37 7.48 2.38 -31.36
N LEU A 38 7.56 3.72 -31.51
CA LEU A 38 8.63 4.50 -30.89
C LEU A 38 8.57 4.37 -29.38
N ARG A 39 9.69 3.99 -28.77
CA ARG A 39 9.87 3.92 -27.31
C ARG A 39 10.78 5.05 -26.84
N VAL A 40 10.38 5.69 -25.76
CA VAL A 40 11.11 6.80 -25.15
C VAL A 40 11.18 6.55 -23.64
N GLY A 41 12.36 6.77 -23.07
CA GLY A 41 12.58 6.79 -21.63
C GLY A 41 12.96 8.20 -21.18
N VAL A 42 12.39 8.67 -20.08
CA VAL A 42 12.64 10.01 -19.52
C VAL A 42 12.82 9.90 -18.03
N ASP A 43 13.92 10.46 -17.50
CA ASP A 43 14.10 10.66 -16.06
C ASP A 43 13.37 11.93 -15.62
N VAL A 44 12.57 11.82 -14.58
CA VAL A 44 11.77 12.92 -14.03
C VAL A 44 11.82 12.94 -12.51
N LEU A 45 11.68 14.12 -11.94
CA LEU A 45 11.49 14.29 -10.51
C LEU A 45 10.01 14.03 -10.14
N GLU A 46 9.75 13.64 -8.89
CA GLU A 46 8.42 13.30 -8.39
C GLU A 46 7.34 14.34 -8.77
N GLY A 47 7.61 15.62 -8.60
CA GLY A 47 6.66 16.71 -8.92
C GLY A 47 6.33 16.88 -10.40
N GLN A 48 7.13 16.31 -11.30
CA GLN A 48 7.00 16.46 -12.76
C GLN A 48 6.11 15.38 -13.40
N THR A 49 5.77 14.34 -12.67
CA THR A 49 5.02 13.17 -13.18
C THR A 49 3.59 13.48 -13.59
N ARG A 50 2.94 14.49 -12.98
CA ARG A 50 1.53 14.83 -13.26
C ARG A 50 1.24 15.10 -14.74
N GLY A 51 2.22 15.62 -15.49
CA GLY A 51 2.09 15.91 -16.92
C GLY A 51 2.38 14.73 -17.84
N LEU A 52 3.00 13.67 -17.33
CA LEU A 52 3.52 12.56 -18.10
C LEU A 52 2.71 11.27 -17.94
N VAL A 53 2.13 11.07 -16.75
CA VAL A 53 1.37 9.87 -16.41
C VAL A 53 -0.13 10.14 -16.53
N ASP A 54 -0.81 9.41 -17.40
CA ASP A 54 -2.23 9.59 -17.75
C ASP A 54 -3.19 8.85 -16.83
N ARG A 55 -2.73 7.82 -16.16
CA ARG A 55 -3.50 6.97 -15.22
C ARG A 55 -2.70 6.67 -13.97
N LEU A 56 -3.28 5.96 -13.02
CA LEU A 56 -2.55 5.48 -11.85
C LEU A 56 -1.59 4.37 -12.28
N PHE A 57 -0.32 4.53 -11.93
CA PHE A 57 0.76 3.59 -12.21
C PHE A 57 1.43 3.10 -10.94
N TRP A 58 1.88 1.87 -10.98
CA TRP A 58 2.75 1.29 -9.97
C TRP A 58 4.18 1.28 -10.51
N THR A 59 5.15 1.65 -9.68
CA THR A 59 6.57 1.47 -10.03
C THR A 59 6.90 -0.03 -10.09
N ASP A 60 7.94 -0.37 -10.84
CA ASP A 60 8.38 -1.76 -10.97
C ASP A 60 8.75 -2.34 -9.59
N GLU A 61 9.34 -1.54 -8.70
CA GLU A 61 9.70 -1.89 -7.33
C GLU A 61 8.48 -2.13 -6.44
N ALA A 62 7.46 -1.28 -6.56
CA ALA A 62 6.21 -1.44 -5.84
C ALA A 62 5.45 -2.70 -6.29
N LEU A 63 5.40 -2.97 -7.60
CA LEU A 63 4.82 -4.19 -8.16
C LEU A 63 5.56 -5.43 -7.67
N HIS A 64 6.89 -5.42 -7.76
CA HIS A 64 7.70 -6.54 -7.27
C HIS A 64 7.47 -6.83 -5.78
N ARG A 65 7.26 -5.79 -4.97
CA ARG A 65 6.93 -5.95 -3.55
C ARG A 65 5.54 -6.50 -3.35
N LEU A 66 4.55 -6.03 -4.13
CA LEU A 66 3.17 -6.51 -4.06
C LEU A 66 3.10 -8.01 -4.44
N ASP A 67 3.82 -8.43 -5.47
CA ASP A 67 3.84 -9.82 -5.96
C ASP A 67 4.44 -10.80 -4.93
N ARG A 68 5.23 -10.30 -4.00
CA ARG A 68 5.78 -11.09 -2.88
C ARG A 68 4.85 -11.20 -1.69
N MET A 69 3.71 -10.53 -1.72
CA MET A 69 2.69 -10.66 -0.67
C MET A 69 1.86 -11.93 -0.87
N PRO A 70 1.28 -12.48 0.21
CA PRO A 70 0.35 -13.60 0.08
C PRO A 70 -0.80 -13.25 -0.88
N PRO A 71 -1.26 -14.20 -1.73
CA PRO A 71 -2.28 -13.95 -2.75
C PRO A 71 -3.60 -13.37 -2.23
N TYR A 72 -3.95 -13.65 -0.98
CA TYR A 72 -5.16 -13.13 -0.33
C TYR A 72 -4.98 -11.73 0.26
N VAL A 73 -3.72 -11.25 0.44
CA VAL A 73 -3.40 -9.92 0.97
C VAL A 73 -3.18 -8.92 -0.15
N ALA A 74 -2.49 -9.32 -1.23
CA ALA A 74 -2.09 -8.44 -2.31
C ALA A 74 -3.25 -7.63 -2.93
N PRO A 75 -4.44 -8.22 -3.23
CA PRO A 75 -5.57 -7.46 -3.76
C PRO A 75 -6.07 -6.37 -2.80
N LEU A 76 -6.16 -6.68 -1.50
CA LEU A 76 -6.63 -5.73 -0.47
C LEU A 76 -5.66 -4.55 -0.35
N VAL A 77 -4.36 -4.86 -0.31
CA VAL A 77 -3.30 -3.85 -0.26
C VAL A 77 -3.33 -2.96 -1.49
N ARG A 78 -3.53 -3.55 -2.68
CA ARG A 78 -3.63 -2.81 -3.93
C ARG A 78 -4.79 -1.83 -3.90
N GLU A 79 -5.98 -2.30 -3.56
CA GLU A 79 -7.20 -1.47 -3.52
C GLU A 79 -7.06 -0.30 -2.54
N GLU A 80 -6.57 -0.57 -1.34
CA GLU A 80 -6.37 0.43 -0.29
C GLU A 80 -5.34 1.50 -0.71
N VAL A 81 -4.18 1.09 -1.26
CA VAL A 81 -3.16 2.03 -1.76
C VAL A 81 -3.71 2.90 -2.88
N GLU A 82 -4.37 2.28 -3.85
CA GLU A 82 -4.92 3.00 -4.99
C GLU A 82 -6.01 4.00 -4.57
N GLN A 83 -6.84 3.64 -3.59
CA GLN A 83 -7.86 4.54 -3.05
C GLN A 83 -7.23 5.72 -2.31
N ASP A 84 -6.22 5.46 -1.48
CA ASP A 84 -5.50 6.49 -0.74
C ASP A 84 -4.81 7.49 -1.69
N LEU A 85 -4.08 7.00 -2.68
CA LEU A 85 -3.42 7.86 -3.66
C LEU A 85 -4.42 8.67 -4.50
N ARG A 86 -5.54 8.07 -4.90
CA ARG A 86 -6.61 8.81 -5.63
C ARG A 86 -7.18 9.93 -4.78
N SER A 87 -7.38 9.72 -3.48
CA SER A 87 -7.86 10.76 -2.56
C SER A 87 -6.89 11.94 -2.43
N GLN A 88 -5.59 11.67 -2.55
CA GLN A 88 -4.52 12.66 -2.51
C GLN A 88 -4.22 13.29 -3.89
N GLY A 89 -4.90 12.85 -4.96
CA GLY A 89 -4.65 13.29 -6.33
C GLY A 89 -3.29 12.83 -6.89
N LEU A 90 -2.67 11.82 -6.27
CA LEU A 90 -1.43 11.22 -6.71
C LEU A 90 -1.72 10.13 -7.76
N ARG A 91 -0.74 9.89 -8.65
CA ARG A 91 -0.90 8.93 -9.77
C ARG A 91 0.17 7.86 -9.82
N VAL A 92 1.14 7.89 -8.93
CA VAL A 92 2.23 6.91 -8.94
C VAL A 92 2.35 6.25 -7.57
N VAL A 93 2.22 4.93 -7.53
CA VAL A 93 2.46 4.11 -6.37
C VAL A 93 3.93 3.74 -6.35
N THR A 94 4.68 4.25 -5.39
CA THR A 94 6.10 3.94 -5.18
C THR A 94 6.28 2.86 -4.12
N TYR A 95 7.48 2.28 -4.05
CA TYR A 95 7.85 1.37 -2.97
C TYR A 95 7.65 2.01 -1.60
N GLU A 96 8.01 3.28 -1.44
CA GLU A 96 7.82 4.02 -0.19
C GLU A 96 6.35 4.20 0.16
N THR A 97 5.49 4.61 -0.80
CA THR A 97 4.05 4.76 -0.55
C THR A 97 3.39 3.44 -0.20
N LEU A 98 3.88 2.32 -0.74
CA LEU A 98 3.41 0.99 -0.37
C LEU A 98 3.76 0.63 1.07
N LEU A 99 4.90 1.10 1.59
CA LEU A 99 5.34 0.84 2.95
C LEU A 99 4.80 1.82 3.99
N ARG A 100 4.25 2.96 3.56
CA ARG A 100 3.67 3.94 4.50
C ARG A 100 2.58 3.27 5.33
N PRO A 101 2.59 3.49 6.67
CA PRO A 101 1.46 3.13 7.50
C PRO A 101 0.24 3.88 6.97
N ARG A 102 -0.76 3.16 6.51
CA ARG A 102 -1.93 3.77 5.88
C ARG A 102 -2.80 4.38 6.94
N THR A 103 -3.19 5.63 6.73
CA THR A 103 -4.08 6.38 7.61
C THR A 103 -5.56 6.01 7.43
N GLY A 104 -5.86 5.06 6.56
CA GLY A 104 -7.12 4.34 6.56
C GLY A 104 -7.15 3.34 7.70
N GLY A 105 -7.05 3.87 8.94
CA GLY A 105 -7.09 3.07 10.14
C GLY A 105 -5.74 2.61 10.66
N ARG A 106 -4.82 3.54 10.96
CA ARG A 106 -3.87 3.23 12.03
C ARG A 106 -4.71 3.03 13.28
N ILE A 107 -5.07 1.77 13.50
CA ILE A 107 -5.77 1.40 14.71
C ILE A 107 -4.80 1.67 15.83
N GLU A 108 -5.07 2.75 16.57
CA GLU A 108 -4.28 3.09 17.74
C GLU A 108 -4.49 2.05 18.82
N TRP A 109 -3.44 1.64 19.47
CA TRP A 109 -3.54 0.80 20.65
C TRP A 109 -3.62 1.67 21.89
N ASP A 110 -4.62 1.41 22.71
CA ASP A 110 -4.64 1.93 24.07
C ASP A 110 -3.40 1.39 24.80
N PRO A 111 -2.63 2.24 25.51
CA PRO A 111 -1.43 1.81 26.23
C PRO A 111 -1.65 0.65 27.20
N GLU A 112 -2.84 0.54 27.78
CA GLU A 112 -3.19 -0.58 28.66
C GLU A 112 -3.48 -1.85 27.86
N ALA A 113 -4.11 -1.73 26.68
CA ALA A 113 -4.36 -2.85 25.79
C ALA A 113 -3.02 -3.42 25.26
N GLU A 114 -2.08 -2.55 24.89
CA GLU A 114 -0.75 -2.95 24.41
C GLU A 114 0.03 -3.68 25.51
N ARG A 115 0.05 -3.15 26.74
CA ARG A 115 0.67 -3.82 27.90
C ARG A 115 0.07 -5.19 28.20
N ARG A 116 -1.23 -5.38 27.99
CA ARG A 116 -1.89 -6.68 28.14
C ARG A 116 -1.50 -7.65 27.03
N LEU A 117 -1.39 -7.17 25.79
CA LEU A 117 -0.92 -7.99 24.68
C LEU A 117 0.53 -8.47 24.90
N ASP A 118 1.38 -7.65 25.50
CA ASP A 118 2.78 -8.01 25.78
C ASP A 118 2.92 -9.15 26.79
N ARG A 119 1.92 -9.36 27.65
CA ARG A 119 1.87 -10.49 28.58
C ARG A 119 1.45 -11.81 27.92
N VAL A 120 0.97 -11.76 26.68
CA VAL A 120 0.60 -12.95 25.92
C VAL A 120 1.87 -13.64 25.41
N PRO A 121 1.98 -14.99 25.50
CA PRO A 121 3.12 -15.73 24.96
C PRO A 121 3.42 -15.38 23.51
N ALA A 122 4.69 -15.24 23.15
CA ALA A 122 5.15 -14.75 21.86
C ALA A 122 4.50 -15.47 20.64
N PRO A 123 4.32 -16.81 20.64
CA PRO A 123 3.69 -17.51 19.50
C PRO A 123 2.23 -17.08 19.26
N VAL A 124 1.50 -16.75 20.35
CA VAL A 124 0.08 -16.39 20.29
C VAL A 124 -0.10 -14.87 20.10
N ARG A 125 0.86 -14.07 20.58
CA ARG A 125 0.81 -12.61 20.54
C ARG A 125 0.63 -12.06 19.13
N ALA A 126 1.39 -12.58 18.17
CA ALA A 126 1.30 -12.13 16.77
C ALA A 126 -0.09 -12.42 16.17
N MET A 127 -0.65 -13.59 16.42
CA MET A 127 -1.99 -13.93 15.95
C MET A 127 -3.06 -13.08 16.64
N ALA A 128 -2.95 -12.89 17.95
CA ALA A 128 -3.89 -12.06 18.73
C ALA A 128 -3.86 -10.60 18.24
N ARG A 129 -2.69 -10.06 17.93
CA ARG A 129 -2.55 -8.71 17.38
C ARG A 129 -3.28 -8.57 16.04
N ILE A 130 -3.03 -9.48 15.12
CA ILE A 130 -3.65 -9.48 13.78
C ILE A 130 -5.18 -9.57 13.91
N GLU A 131 -5.69 -10.44 14.76
CA GLU A 131 -7.13 -10.63 14.93
C GLU A 131 -7.81 -9.44 15.59
N LEU A 132 -7.16 -8.79 16.55
CA LEU A 132 -7.64 -7.56 17.18
C LEU A 132 -7.68 -6.40 16.19
N GLU A 133 -6.61 -6.20 15.42
CA GLU A 133 -6.53 -5.15 14.40
C GLU A 133 -7.57 -5.40 13.30
N ARG A 134 -7.73 -6.63 12.84
CA ARG A 134 -8.74 -7.01 11.86
C ARG A 134 -10.15 -6.74 12.38
N THR A 135 -10.47 -7.19 13.59
CA THR A 135 -11.82 -6.99 14.17
C THR A 135 -12.12 -5.52 14.39
N ALA A 136 -11.12 -4.73 14.79
CA ALA A 136 -11.27 -3.28 14.92
C ALA A 136 -11.53 -2.63 13.56
N ALA A 137 -10.80 -3.02 12.52
CA ALA A 137 -11.01 -2.55 11.15
C ALA A 137 -12.40 -2.91 10.63
N ASP A 138 -12.83 -4.17 10.77
CA ASP A 138 -14.14 -4.66 10.34
C ASP A 138 -15.30 -3.91 11.02
N ARG A 139 -15.07 -3.41 12.23
CA ARG A 139 -16.05 -2.62 13.00
C ARG A 139 -15.91 -1.11 12.82
N GLY A 140 -14.96 -0.65 12.00
CA GLY A 140 -14.68 0.77 11.80
C GLY A 140 -14.16 1.48 13.05
N LEU A 141 -13.51 0.74 13.97
CA LEU A 141 -12.94 1.30 15.18
C LEU A 141 -11.53 1.83 14.90
N SER A 142 -11.26 3.05 15.34
CA SER A 142 -9.93 3.69 15.22
C SER A 142 -8.98 3.33 16.35
N ARG A 143 -9.46 2.62 17.40
CA ARG A 143 -8.67 2.31 18.60
C ARG A 143 -8.98 0.93 19.16
N ILE A 144 -7.94 0.18 19.52
CA ILE A 144 -8.05 -1.08 20.24
C ILE A 144 -7.98 -0.79 21.75
N THR A 145 -9.08 -1.09 22.41
CA THR A 145 -9.22 -0.93 23.87
C THR A 145 -9.17 -2.27 24.59
N VAL A 146 -8.95 -2.23 25.90
CA VAL A 146 -9.03 -3.41 26.76
C VAL A 146 -10.40 -4.09 26.64
N ALA A 147 -11.48 -3.31 26.51
CA ALA A 147 -12.83 -3.84 26.36
C ALA A 147 -12.98 -4.71 25.11
N LEU A 148 -12.44 -4.25 23.98
CA LEU A 148 -12.42 -5.02 22.73
C LEU A 148 -11.61 -6.31 22.88
N MET A 149 -10.47 -6.26 23.58
CA MET A 149 -9.66 -7.46 23.86
C MET A 149 -10.42 -8.49 24.67
N GLU A 150 -11.11 -8.09 25.74
CA GLU A 150 -11.89 -9.00 26.59
C GLU A 150 -13.10 -9.57 25.82
N GLU A 151 -13.75 -8.79 24.97
CA GLU A 151 -14.86 -9.26 24.13
C GLU A 151 -14.38 -10.35 23.17
N ILE A 152 -13.28 -10.10 22.44
CA ILE A 152 -12.72 -11.06 21.50
C ILE A 152 -12.24 -12.31 22.21
N LYS A 153 -11.58 -12.15 23.37
CA LYS A 153 -11.17 -13.26 24.21
C LYS A 153 -12.35 -14.12 24.66
N ALA A 154 -13.44 -13.50 25.13
CA ALA A 154 -14.66 -14.21 25.54
C ALA A 154 -15.25 -15.00 24.38
N LYS A 155 -15.26 -14.45 23.16
CA LYS A 155 -15.73 -15.12 21.95
C LYS A 155 -14.92 -16.39 21.63
N TYR A 156 -13.60 -16.32 21.71
CA TYR A 156 -12.73 -17.46 21.41
C TYR A 156 -12.69 -18.51 22.54
N PHE A 157 -12.69 -18.10 23.81
CA PHE A 157 -12.72 -19.02 24.94
C PHE A 157 -14.12 -19.55 25.23
N GLY A 158 -15.17 -18.78 24.95
CA GLY A 158 -16.55 -19.26 25.04
C GLY A 158 -16.88 -20.35 24.03
N MET A 159 -16.27 -20.33 22.85
CA MET A 159 -16.38 -21.40 21.83
C MET A 159 -15.60 -22.67 22.24
N ALA A 160 -14.55 -22.55 23.03
CA ALA A 160 -13.78 -23.70 23.53
C ALA A 160 -14.45 -24.42 24.71
N ALA A 161 -15.37 -23.76 25.41
CA ALA A 161 -16.11 -24.33 26.55
C ALA A 161 -17.40 -25.08 26.16
N SER A 162 -17.77 -25.08 24.88
CA SER A 162 -18.98 -25.70 24.34
C SER A 162 -18.72 -27.00 23.58
N LYS A 163 -17.69 -27.75 23.96
CA LYS A 163 -17.44 -29.13 23.45
C LYS A 163 -17.38 -30.13 24.58
#